data_4953e62fa2453209d684936ee07db5a2
#
_entry.id   4953e62fa2453209d684936ee07db5a2
#
_cell.length_a   1.000
_cell.length_b   1.000
_cell.length_c   1.000
_cell.angle_alpha   90.00
_cell.angle_beta   90.00
_cell.angle_gamma   90.00
#
_symmetry.space_group_name_H-M   'P 1'
#
loop_
_entity.id
_entity.type
_entity.pdbx_description
1 polymer ?
#
loop_
_entity_poly.entity_id
_entity_poly.type
_entity_poly.pdbx_seq_one_letter_code
_entity_poly.pdbx_strand_id
1 'polypeptide(L)'
;MPTKFLESLGGKLAENWAANILTPAFVFWIGGLLAWVWRFGRKPLEDWLKQQPESLLIVVMVSGLLIIAVSGFVVQRFDLFILRFLEGYWSAWLLPLRRWMIQQKEHDLKRKDKRWQTLADKKDQQVITNEELEEYVTLDGQLMQFPSQPNRLMPTKLGNILRAAESRPYDKYGLDAVICWSRLWLLLPDGVKKELQEARSNLNTAARFWLWSLLFIVWTVWAWWAIPAGLVGAIFAYYWAVDAASIYCSLLESAFDLYRLELYKSLRWRIPINPKQEQELGQQLTTYLLRGLDGDRPIFTPLKEK
;
A
#
# COMPACT_ATOMS: atom_id res chain seq x y z
N MET A 1 1.62 -38.50 11.59
CA MET A 1 2.39 -37.27 11.26
C MET A 1 1.70 -36.32 10.28
N PRO A 2 0.77 -36.69 9.39
CA PRO A 2 0.08 -35.73 8.53
C PRO A 2 -0.88 -34.77 9.26
N THR A 3 -1.49 -35.22 10.36
CA THR A 3 -2.46 -34.42 11.12
C THR A 3 -1.87 -33.19 11.80
N LYS A 4 -0.70 -33.29 12.41
CA LYS A 4 -0.02 -32.15 13.04
C LYS A 4 0.47 -31.11 12.04
N PHE A 5 0.80 -31.51 10.82
CA PHE A 5 1.18 -30.60 9.74
C PHE A 5 -0.04 -29.85 9.19
N LEU A 6 -1.18 -30.52 9.02
CA LEU A 6 -2.46 -29.91 8.64
C LEU A 6 -3.02 -29.00 9.74
N GLU A 7 -2.88 -29.37 11.02
CA GLU A 7 -3.24 -28.52 12.15
C GLU A 7 -2.36 -27.26 12.23
N SER A 8 -1.05 -27.37 11.99
CA SER A 8 -0.14 -26.22 12.03
C SER A 8 -0.31 -25.29 10.84
N LEU A 9 -0.60 -25.81 9.64
CA LEU A 9 -0.93 -25.02 8.46
C LEU A 9 -2.32 -24.38 8.59
N GLY A 10 -3.30 -25.13 9.06
CA GLY A 10 -4.65 -24.65 9.32
C GLY A 10 -4.68 -23.57 10.40
N GLY A 11 -3.90 -23.73 11.49
CA GLY A 11 -3.81 -22.78 12.58
C GLY A 11 -3.22 -21.44 12.13
N LYS A 12 -2.05 -21.43 11.48
CA LYS A 12 -1.40 -20.18 10.99
C LYS A 12 -2.19 -19.48 9.89
N LEU A 13 -2.78 -20.24 8.96
CA LEU A 13 -3.66 -19.67 7.93
C LEU A 13 -4.92 -19.09 8.55
N ALA A 14 -5.52 -19.78 9.53
CA ALA A 14 -6.69 -19.31 10.26
C ALA A 14 -6.38 -18.08 11.12
N GLU A 15 -5.23 -18.01 11.80
CA GLU A 15 -4.79 -16.83 12.57
C GLU A 15 -4.61 -15.61 11.68
N ASN A 16 -3.86 -15.73 10.59
CA ASN A 16 -3.65 -14.63 9.65
C ASN A 16 -4.95 -14.19 8.97
N TRP A 17 -5.81 -15.15 8.65
CA TRP A 17 -7.11 -14.89 8.04
C TRP A 17 -8.05 -14.19 9.02
N ALA A 18 -8.12 -14.67 10.27
CA ALA A 18 -8.91 -14.06 11.32
C ALA A 18 -8.43 -12.62 11.62
N ALA A 19 -7.13 -12.42 11.79
CA ALA A 19 -6.57 -11.12 12.12
C ALA A 19 -6.81 -10.06 11.01
N ASN A 20 -6.60 -10.42 9.74
CA ASN A 20 -6.57 -9.45 8.65
C ASN A 20 -7.92 -9.21 7.94
N ILE A 21 -8.83 -10.18 8.03
CA ILE A 21 -10.11 -10.12 7.30
C ILE A 21 -11.30 -10.04 8.24
N LEU A 22 -11.33 -10.88 9.29
CA LEU A 22 -12.47 -10.90 10.20
C LEU A 22 -12.49 -9.74 11.18
N THR A 23 -11.33 -9.27 11.65
CA THR A 23 -11.26 -8.24 12.69
C THR A 23 -11.98 -6.94 12.30
N PRO A 24 -11.74 -6.34 11.11
CA PRO A 24 -12.43 -5.11 10.74
C PRO A 24 -13.95 -5.30 10.57
N ALA A 25 -14.36 -6.42 9.95
CA ALA A 25 -15.76 -6.75 9.77
C ALA A 25 -16.45 -7.02 11.12
N PHE A 26 -15.77 -7.70 12.04
CA PHE A 26 -16.26 -7.96 13.37
C PHE A 26 -16.51 -6.67 14.16
N VAL A 27 -15.54 -5.74 14.15
CA VAL A 27 -15.68 -4.41 14.78
C VAL A 27 -16.88 -3.65 14.21
N PHE A 28 -17.07 -3.68 12.90
CA PHE A 28 -18.20 -3.04 12.23
C PHE A 28 -19.55 -3.61 12.73
N TRP A 29 -19.71 -4.93 12.75
CA TRP A 29 -20.98 -5.55 13.14
C TRP A 29 -21.24 -5.43 14.64
N ILE A 30 -20.22 -5.59 15.50
CA ILE A 30 -20.37 -5.36 16.94
C ILE A 30 -20.68 -3.89 17.22
N GLY A 31 -20.03 -2.96 16.54
CA GLY A 31 -20.33 -1.54 16.65
C GLY A 31 -21.77 -1.21 16.26
N GLY A 32 -22.30 -1.88 15.22
CA GLY A 32 -23.71 -1.78 14.83
C GLY A 32 -24.65 -2.30 15.92
N LEU A 33 -24.33 -3.43 16.52
CA LEU A 33 -25.08 -3.97 17.66
C LEU A 33 -25.05 -3.00 18.86
N LEU A 34 -23.91 -2.43 19.18
CA LEU A 34 -23.77 -1.43 20.25
C LEU A 34 -24.58 -0.16 19.94
N ALA A 35 -24.58 0.31 18.71
CA ALA A 35 -25.38 1.45 18.27
C ALA A 35 -26.89 1.15 18.41
N TRP A 36 -27.31 -0.06 18.07
CA TRP A 36 -28.70 -0.50 18.26
C TRP A 36 -29.08 -0.56 19.74
N VAL A 37 -28.23 -1.19 20.59
CA VAL A 37 -28.45 -1.26 22.05
C VAL A 37 -28.45 0.14 22.67
N TRP A 38 -27.63 1.05 22.21
CA TRP A 38 -27.62 2.45 22.67
C TRP A 38 -28.95 3.15 22.38
N ARG A 39 -29.57 2.87 21.23
CA ARG A 39 -30.84 3.50 20.81
C ARG A 39 -32.04 2.91 21.52
N PHE A 40 -32.12 1.59 21.66
CA PHE A 40 -33.31 0.86 22.10
C PHE A 40 -33.18 0.31 23.52
N GLY A 41 -31.99 0.38 24.11
CA GLY A 41 -31.70 -0.22 25.41
C GLY A 41 -31.35 -1.72 25.32
N ARG A 42 -30.98 -2.29 26.46
CA ARG A 42 -30.60 -3.71 26.56
C ARG A 42 -31.80 -4.66 26.69
N LYS A 43 -32.88 -4.17 27.31
CA LYS A 43 -34.04 -5.00 27.63
C LYS A 43 -34.66 -5.73 26.44
N PRO A 44 -34.90 -5.08 25.26
CA PRO A 44 -35.48 -5.78 24.13
C PRO A 44 -34.61 -6.95 23.64
N LEU A 45 -33.29 -6.81 23.70
CA LEU A 45 -32.37 -7.87 23.33
C LEU A 45 -32.36 -9.02 24.34
N GLU A 46 -32.32 -8.69 25.63
CA GLU A 46 -32.37 -9.68 26.73
C GLU A 46 -33.67 -10.46 26.74
N ASP A 47 -34.81 -9.80 26.56
CA ASP A 47 -36.12 -10.43 26.53
C ASP A 47 -36.27 -11.34 25.32
N TRP A 48 -35.78 -10.90 24.15
CA TRP A 48 -35.75 -11.72 22.95
C TRP A 48 -34.86 -12.96 23.14
N LEU A 49 -33.66 -12.80 23.70
CA LEU A 49 -32.73 -13.92 23.93
C LEU A 49 -33.32 -14.96 24.92
N LYS A 50 -34.01 -14.52 26.00
CA LYS A 50 -34.63 -15.40 26.97
C LYS A 50 -35.82 -16.21 26.42
N GLN A 51 -36.49 -15.70 25.40
CA GLN A 51 -37.64 -16.35 24.77
C GLN A 51 -37.28 -17.37 23.73
N GLN A 52 -36.00 -17.42 23.29
CA GLN A 52 -35.59 -18.31 22.23
C GLN A 52 -35.04 -19.64 22.78
N PRO A 53 -35.30 -20.77 22.11
CA PRO A 53 -34.68 -22.04 22.45
C PRO A 53 -33.18 -22.01 22.16
N GLU A 54 -32.37 -22.75 22.93
CA GLU A 54 -30.92 -22.81 22.79
C GLU A 54 -30.48 -23.15 21.36
N SER A 55 -31.18 -24.06 20.70
CA SER A 55 -30.91 -24.44 19.31
C SER A 55 -31.00 -23.26 18.34
N LEU A 56 -31.96 -22.35 18.53
CA LEU A 56 -32.11 -21.16 17.70
C LEU A 56 -31.00 -20.13 17.99
N LEU A 57 -30.60 -19.99 19.27
CA LEU A 57 -29.47 -19.11 19.63
C LEU A 57 -28.17 -19.55 18.97
N ILE A 58 -27.91 -20.85 18.88
CA ILE A 58 -26.76 -21.42 18.16
C ILE A 58 -26.84 -21.05 16.66
N VAL A 59 -28.02 -21.23 16.05
CA VAL A 59 -28.23 -20.86 14.63
C VAL A 59 -27.98 -19.36 14.40
N VAL A 60 -28.48 -18.50 15.27
CA VAL A 60 -28.27 -17.04 15.19
C VAL A 60 -26.80 -16.69 15.33
N MET A 61 -26.07 -17.29 16.29
CA MET A 61 -24.62 -17.09 16.43
C MET A 61 -23.84 -17.51 15.19
N VAL A 62 -24.10 -18.71 14.68
CA VAL A 62 -23.44 -19.22 13.47
C VAL A 62 -23.76 -18.34 12.27
N SER A 63 -25.01 -17.94 12.10
CA SER A 63 -25.42 -17.02 11.01
C SER A 63 -24.72 -15.67 11.13
N GLY A 64 -24.61 -15.11 12.33
CA GLY A 64 -23.88 -13.86 12.58
C GLY A 64 -22.40 -13.97 12.20
N LEU A 65 -21.72 -15.06 12.58
CA LEU A 65 -20.34 -15.32 12.21
C LEU A 65 -20.18 -15.48 10.69
N LEU A 66 -21.13 -16.16 10.03
CA LEU A 66 -21.14 -16.28 8.57
C LEU A 66 -21.30 -14.91 7.88
N ILE A 67 -22.20 -14.06 8.37
CA ILE A 67 -22.39 -12.70 7.84
C ILE A 67 -21.08 -11.90 7.97
N ILE A 68 -20.43 -11.96 9.12
CA ILE A 68 -19.13 -11.31 9.36
C ILE A 68 -18.09 -11.83 8.37
N ALA A 69 -17.97 -13.15 8.22
CA ALA A 69 -17.00 -13.77 7.32
C ALA A 69 -17.26 -13.39 5.86
N VAL A 70 -18.50 -13.52 5.39
CA VAL A 70 -18.88 -13.17 4.01
C VAL A 70 -18.64 -11.70 3.73
N SER A 71 -19.03 -10.80 4.66
CA SER A 71 -18.80 -9.36 4.49
C SER A 71 -17.32 -9.02 4.41
N GLY A 72 -16.46 -9.67 5.21
CA GLY A 72 -15.01 -9.55 5.15
C GLY A 72 -14.45 -10.00 3.80
N PHE A 73 -14.90 -11.14 3.29
CA PHE A 73 -14.53 -11.64 1.96
C PHE A 73 -14.93 -10.71 0.83
N VAL A 74 -16.15 -10.19 0.88
CA VAL A 74 -16.64 -9.24 -0.13
C VAL A 74 -15.76 -8.00 -0.16
N VAL A 75 -15.44 -7.44 1.01
CA VAL A 75 -14.59 -6.24 1.08
C VAL A 75 -13.17 -6.52 0.57
N GLN A 76 -12.60 -7.69 0.84
CA GLN A 76 -11.30 -8.08 0.31
C GLN A 76 -11.24 -8.04 -1.23
N ARG A 77 -12.33 -8.33 -1.91
CA ARG A 77 -12.40 -8.25 -3.37
C ARG A 77 -12.20 -6.84 -3.92
N PHE A 78 -12.45 -5.85 -3.08
CA PHE A 78 -12.30 -4.44 -3.44
C PHE A 78 -10.95 -3.81 -3.05
N ASP A 79 -9.99 -4.58 -2.52
CA ASP A 79 -8.68 -4.07 -2.08
C ASP A 79 -8.01 -3.17 -3.11
N LEU A 80 -7.96 -3.62 -4.37
CA LEU A 80 -7.35 -2.84 -5.45
C LEU A 80 -8.11 -1.53 -5.71
N PHE A 81 -9.44 -1.57 -5.65
CA PHE A 81 -10.27 -0.38 -5.85
C PHE A 81 -10.07 0.63 -4.71
N ILE A 82 -10.06 0.14 -3.47
CA ILE A 82 -9.85 0.97 -2.28
C ILE A 82 -8.48 1.65 -2.34
N LEU A 83 -7.42 0.88 -2.62
CA LEU A 83 -6.07 1.42 -2.75
C LEU A 83 -5.99 2.47 -3.85
N ARG A 84 -6.49 2.18 -5.05
CA ARG A 84 -6.51 3.15 -6.15
C ARG A 84 -7.26 4.43 -5.78
N PHE A 85 -8.37 4.32 -5.03
CA PHE A 85 -9.08 5.49 -4.54
C PHE A 85 -8.23 6.30 -3.55
N LEU A 86 -7.57 5.63 -2.60
CA LEU A 86 -6.67 6.25 -1.63
C LEU A 86 -5.41 6.86 -2.28
N GLU A 87 -4.91 6.27 -3.36
CA GLU A 87 -3.83 6.80 -4.17
C GLU A 87 -4.22 8.07 -4.94
N GLY A 88 -5.53 8.26 -5.21
CA GLY A 88 -6.04 9.42 -5.96
C GLY A 88 -6.36 9.14 -7.42
N TYR A 89 -6.58 7.90 -7.80
CA TYR A 89 -7.18 7.54 -9.10
C TYR A 89 -8.70 7.70 -9.04
N TRP A 90 -9.13 8.96 -9.06
CA TRP A 90 -10.53 9.30 -8.93
C TRP A 90 -11.24 9.36 -10.28
N SER A 91 -12.53 9.10 -10.25
CA SER A 91 -13.41 9.16 -11.43
C SER A 91 -13.47 10.58 -12.03
N ALA A 92 -13.94 10.69 -13.27
CA ALA A 92 -13.94 11.93 -14.06
C ALA A 92 -14.62 13.12 -13.35
N TRP A 93 -15.65 12.88 -12.55
CA TRP A 93 -16.36 13.93 -11.81
C TRP A 93 -15.54 14.57 -10.68
N LEU A 94 -14.51 13.90 -10.17
CA LEU A 94 -13.55 14.43 -9.17
C LEU A 94 -12.29 15.04 -9.81
N LEU A 95 -12.17 15.10 -11.13
CA LEU A 95 -11.02 15.66 -11.82
C LEU A 95 -10.68 17.11 -11.41
N PRO A 96 -11.66 18.03 -11.22
CA PRO A 96 -11.34 19.39 -10.76
C PRO A 96 -10.68 19.40 -9.38
N LEU A 97 -11.23 18.62 -8.44
CA LEU A 97 -10.66 18.48 -7.10
C LEU A 97 -9.26 17.86 -7.16
N ARG A 98 -9.09 16.79 -7.95
CA ARG A 98 -7.80 16.14 -8.16
C ARG A 98 -6.76 17.12 -8.69
N ARG A 99 -7.09 17.91 -9.72
CA ARG A 99 -6.19 18.90 -10.31
C ARG A 99 -5.81 19.99 -9.30
N TRP A 100 -6.78 20.50 -8.56
CA TRP A 100 -6.55 21.49 -7.51
C TRP A 100 -5.60 20.95 -6.43
N MET A 101 -5.82 19.73 -5.94
CA MET A 101 -4.94 19.11 -4.95
C MET A 101 -3.52 18.88 -5.47
N ILE A 102 -3.36 18.45 -6.74
CA ILE A 102 -2.04 18.31 -7.38
C ILE A 102 -1.33 19.65 -7.47
N GLN A 103 -2.01 20.71 -7.88
CA GLN A 103 -1.43 22.08 -7.95
C GLN A 103 -0.97 22.55 -6.57
N GLN A 104 -1.76 22.32 -5.53
CA GLN A 104 -1.36 22.63 -4.14
C GLN A 104 -0.10 21.84 -3.72
N LYS A 105 -0.05 20.57 -4.05
CA LYS A 105 1.13 19.74 -3.76
C LYS A 105 2.36 20.17 -4.55
N GLU A 106 2.20 20.52 -5.81
CA GLU A 106 3.29 21.06 -6.65
C GLU A 106 3.85 22.37 -6.09
N HIS A 107 2.97 23.27 -5.65
CA HIS A 107 3.39 24.53 -5.03
C HIS A 107 4.15 24.29 -3.71
N ASP A 108 3.63 23.43 -2.85
CA ASP A 108 4.30 23.05 -1.59
C ASP A 108 5.66 22.36 -1.85
N LEU A 109 5.72 21.47 -2.83
CA LEU A 109 6.95 20.78 -3.23
C LEU A 109 8.01 21.78 -3.73
N LYS A 110 7.66 22.71 -4.61
CA LYS A 110 8.58 23.75 -5.11
C LYS A 110 9.12 24.63 -3.97
N ARG A 111 8.28 24.95 -2.98
CA ARG A 111 8.70 25.71 -1.81
C ARG A 111 9.69 24.93 -0.94
N LYS A 112 9.41 23.66 -0.69
CA LYS A 112 10.29 22.76 0.08
C LYS A 112 11.61 22.50 -0.63
N ASP A 113 11.57 22.26 -1.93
CA ASP A 113 12.76 22.05 -2.76
C ASP A 113 13.67 23.28 -2.76
N LYS A 114 13.11 24.48 -2.95
CA LYS A 114 13.87 25.72 -2.85
C LYS A 114 14.51 25.93 -1.47
N ARG A 115 13.79 25.60 -0.40
CA ARG A 115 14.32 25.70 0.96
C ARG A 115 15.42 24.67 1.18
N TRP A 116 15.22 23.44 0.72
CA TRP A 116 16.22 22.38 0.79
C TRP A 116 17.51 22.77 0.05
N GLN A 117 17.40 23.31 -1.18
CA GLN A 117 18.55 23.80 -1.94
C GLN A 117 19.31 24.89 -1.18
N THR A 118 18.61 25.85 -0.58
CA THR A 118 19.24 26.89 0.24
C THR A 118 20.01 26.32 1.43
N LEU A 119 19.47 25.27 2.07
CA LEU A 119 20.14 24.60 3.19
C LEU A 119 21.30 23.72 2.73
N ALA A 120 21.19 23.09 1.56
CA ALA A 120 22.27 22.34 0.91
C ALA A 120 23.47 23.24 0.62
N ASP A 121 23.24 24.43 0.04
CA ASP A 121 24.28 25.40 -0.24
C ASP A 121 25.02 25.85 1.05
N LYS A 122 24.26 26.10 2.13
CA LYS A 122 24.84 26.43 3.44
C LYS A 122 25.67 25.30 4.05
N LYS A 123 25.21 24.04 3.85
CA LYS A 123 25.91 22.84 4.28
C LYS A 123 27.23 22.68 3.55
N ASP A 124 27.25 22.88 2.23
CA ASP A 124 28.46 22.81 1.42
C ASP A 124 29.47 23.91 1.78
N GLN A 125 28.98 25.08 2.17
CA GLN A 125 29.79 26.19 2.66
C GLN A 125 30.21 26.04 4.13
N GLN A 126 29.76 24.96 4.83
CA GLN A 126 30.04 24.70 6.25
C GLN A 126 29.54 25.80 7.22
N VAL A 127 28.51 26.54 6.83
CA VAL A 127 27.92 27.63 7.64
C VAL A 127 26.51 27.30 8.17
N ILE A 128 26.10 26.03 8.03
CA ILE A 128 24.79 25.54 8.49
C ILE A 128 24.77 25.38 10.02
N THR A 129 23.70 25.85 10.66
CA THR A 129 23.47 25.64 12.10
C THR A 129 22.90 24.25 12.38
N ASN A 130 22.93 23.79 13.64
CA ASN A 130 22.37 22.49 14.02
C ASN A 130 20.85 22.41 13.73
N GLU A 131 20.10 23.47 14.00
CA GLU A 131 18.66 23.55 13.72
C GLU A 131 18.38 23.48 12.21
N GLU A 132 19.18 24.20 11.41
CA GLU A 132 19.08 24.16 9.95
C GLU A 132 19.47 22.78 9.38
N LEU A 133 20.40 22.06 10.03
CA LEU A 133 20.77 20.70 9.64
C LEU A 133 19.61 19.73 9.90
N GLU A 134 18.92 19.83 11.04
CA GLU A 134 17.73 19.03 11.33
C GLU A 134 16.61 19.32 10.34
N GLU A 135 16.39 20.61 10.00
CA GLU A 135 15.44 21.02 8.95
C GLU A 135 15.81 20.41 7.59
N TYR A 136 17.10 20.47 7.22
CA TYR A 136 17.61 19.88 5.98
C TYR A 136 17.32 18.38 5.88
N VAL A 137 17.64 17.61 6.91
CA VAL A 137 17.39 16.16 6.95
C VAL A 137 15.89 15.85 6.89
N THR A 138 15.08 16.65 7.59
CA THR A 138 13.62 16.49 7.59
C THR A 138 13.03 16.76 6.20
N LEU A 139 13.48 17.84 5.54
CA LEU A 139 13.05 18.19 4.19
C LEU A 139 13.49 17.16 3.17
N ASP A 140 14.72 16.64 3.28
CA ASP A 140 15.24 15.59 2.41
C ASP A 140 14.36 14.35 2.48
N GLY A 141 14.05 13.87 3.69
CA GLY A 141 13.12 12.75 3.89
C GLY A 141 11.70 13.00 3.36
N GLN A 142 11.22 14.27 3.44
CA GLN A 142 9.90 14.63 2.88
C GLN A 142 9.93 14.66 1.34
N LEU A 143 10.98 15.22 0.73
CA LEU A 143 11.14 15.30 -0.72
C LEU A 143 11.26 13.90 -1.34
N MET A 144 11.92 12.98 -0.65
CA MET A 144 12.00 11.58 -1.06
C MET A 144 10.62 10.86 -1.15
N GLN A 145 9.57 11.38 -0.52
CA GLN A 145 8.22 10.82 -0.62
C GLN A 145 7.47 11.23 -1.90
N PHE A 146 8.09 12.04 -2.77
CA PHE A 146 7.48 12.50 -4.01
C PHE A 146 8.22 11.94 -5.23
N PRO A 147 7.51 11.73 -6.35
CA PRO A 147 8.14 11.39 -7.61
C PRO A 147 9.03 12.54 -8.11
N SER A 148 10.17 12.20 -8.73
CA SER A 148 11.13 13.17 -9.25
C SER A 148 10.56 14.06 -10.36
N GLN A 149 9.57 13.53 -11.11
CA GLN A 149 8.94 14.27 -12.20
C GLN A 149 7.60 14.86 -11.79
N PRO A 150 7.38 16.19 -11.96
CA PRO A 150 6.14 16.85 -11.56
C PRO A 150 4.88 16.30 -12.22
N ASN A 151 4.98 15.80 -13.45
CA ASN A 151 3.87 15.19 -14.20
C ASN A 151 3.36 13.86 -13.58
N ARG A 152 4.12 13.28 -12.65
CA ARG A 152 3.77 12.03 -11.93
C ARG A 152 3.17 12.29 -10.55
N LEU A 153 2.99 13.55 -10.16
CA LEU A 153 2.41 13.90 -8.87
C LEU A 153 0.98 13.38 -8.70
N MET A 154 0.70 12.90 -7.50
CA MET A 154 -0.61 12.39 -7.10
C MET A 154 -1.28 13.33 -6.08
N PRO A 155 -2.63 13.35 -6.02
CA PRO A 155 -3.34 14.26 -5.12
C PRO A 155 -3.16 13.91 -3.64
N THR A 156 -2.89 12.64 -3.32
CA THR A 156 -2.77 12.14 -1.95
C THR A 156 -1.31 11.89 -1.55
N LYS A 157 -1.04 11.88 -0.24
CA LYS A 157 0.29 11.51 0.28
C LYS A 157 0.61 10.05 -0.04
N LEU A 158 -0.36 9.14 0.16
CA LEU A 158 -0.22 7.72 -0.17
C LEU A 158 0.15 7.52 -1.65
N GLY A 159 -0.58 8.18 -2.55
CA GLY A 159 -0.33 8.09 -3.99
C GLY A 159 1.06 8.60 -4.38
N ASN A 160 1.57 9.67 -3.75
CA ASN A 160 2.91 10.17 -4.03
C ASN A 160 3.99 9.20 -3.58
N ILE A 161 3.87 8.59 -2.39
CA ILE A 161 4.84 7.60 -1.86
C ILE A 161 4.92 6.39 -2.81
N LEU A 162 3.78 5.81 -3.17
CA LEU A 162 3.75 4.65 -4.08
C LEU A 162 4.29 5.01 -5.47
N ARG A 163 3.91 6.17 -6.00
CA ARG A 163 4.36 6.64 -7.30
C ARG A 163 5.85 6.97 -7.33
N ALA A 164 6.40 7.50 -6.24
CA ALA A 164 7.84 7.72 -6.09
C ALA A 164 8.60 6.40 -6.18
N ALA A 165 8.21 5.39 -5.41
CA ALA A 165 8.84 4.07 -5.41
C ALA A 165 8.74 3.35 -6.77
N GLU A 166 7.61 3.47 -7.48
CA GLU A 166 7.45 2.95 -8.84
C GLU A 166 8.33 3.67 -9.87
N SER A 167 8.63 4.96 -9.66
CA SER A 167 9.39 5.78 -10.61
C SER A 167 10.90 5.65 -10.43
N ARG A 168 11.38 5.45 -9.21
CA ARG A 168 12.82 5.43 -8.89
C ARG A 168 13.65 4.41 -9.63
N PRO A 169 13.21 3.15 -9.84
CA PRO A 169 13.98 2.22 -10.64
C PRO A 169 14.20 2.69 -12.07
N TYR A 170 13.23 3.42 -12.65
CA TYR A 170 13.42 4.03 -13.95
C TYR A 170 14.41 5.19 -13.91
N ASP A 171 14.28 6.07 -12.92
CA ASP A 171 15.15 7.23 -12.78
C ASP A 171 16.60 6.84 -12.46
N LYS A 172 16.81 5.79 -11.65
CA LYS A 172 18.15 5.29 -11.28
C LYS A 172 18.77 4.36 -12.35
N TYR A 173 17.98 3.42 -12.85
CA TYR A 173 18.49 2.26 -13.62
C TYR A 173 17.90 2.16 -15.03
N GLY A 174 16.97 3.04 -15.42
CA GLY A 174 16.24 2.93 -16.68
C GLY A 174 15.21 1.78 -16.70
N LEU A 175 15.01 1.08 -15.59
CA LEU A 175 14.10 -0.05 -15.47
C LEU A 175 12.72 0.42 -15.03
N ASP A 176 11.71 0.28 -15.90
CA ASP A 176 10.32 0.53 -15.50
C ASP A 176 9.86 -0.52 -14.49
N ALA A 177 9.52 -0.08 -13.27
CA ALA A 177 9.13 -0.98 -12.19
C ALA A 177 7.90 -1.82 -12.54
N VAL A 178 6.89 -1.25 -13.18
CA VAL A 178 5.66 -1.96 -13.54
C VAL A 178 5.92 -3.09 -14.53
N ILE A 179 6.80 -2.82 -15.53
CA ILE A 179 7.14 -3.79 -16.59
C ILE A 179 8.08 -4.87 -16.05
N CYS A 180 9.10 -4.48 -15.29
CA CYS A 180 10.16 -5.38 -14.82
C CYS A 180 9.76 -6.19 -13.59
N TRP A 181 8.82 -5.70 -12.77
CA TRP A 181 8.49 -6.29 -11.47
C TRP A 181 8.14 -7.77 -11.52
N SER A 182 7.28 -8.18 -12.42
CA SER A 182 6.85 -9.59 -12.49
C SER A 182 8.01 -10.56 -12.74
N ARG A 183 9.02 -10.13 -13.52
CA ARG A 183 10.22 -10.92 -13.83
C ARG A 183 11.18 -10.91 -12.65
N LEU A 184 11.39 -9.73 -12.07
CA LEU A 184 12.22 -9.58 -10.88
C LEU A 184 11.66 -10.40 -9.71
N TRP A 185 10.34 -10.35 -9.50
CA TRP A 185 9.65 -11.13 -8.47
C TRP A 185 9.97 -12.63 -8.54
N LEU A 186 10.01 -13.22 -9.73
CA LEU A 186 10.32 -14.63 -9.90
C LEU A 186 11.77 -14.97 -9.51
N LEU A 187 12.67 -14.01 -9.53
CA LEU A 187 14.09 -14.17 -9.20
C LEU A 187 14.41 -13.89 -7.73
N LEU A 188 13.50 -13.25 -6.99
CA LEU A 188 13.71 -12.93 -5.58
C LEU A 188 13.77 -14.21 -4.73
N PRO A 189 14.62 -14.25 -3.69
CA PRO A 189 14.60 -15.29 -2.66
C PRO A 189 13.27 -15.34 -1.92
N ASP A 190 12.87 -16.53 -1.45
CA ASP A 190 11.59 -16.72 -0.77
C ASP A 190 11.45 -15.87 0.51
N GLY A 191 12.53 -15.65 1.26
CA GLY A 191 12.55 -14.76 2.42
C GLY A 191 12.15 -13.33 2.04
N VAL A 192 12.73 -12.77 0.97
CA VAL A 192 12.43 -11.43 0.48
C VAL A 192 10.99 -11.33 -0.03
N LYS A 193 10.53 -12.37 -0.76
CA LYS A 193 9.12 -12.45 -1.19
C LYS A 193 8.16 -12.39 -0.02
N LYS A 194 8.49 -13.13 1.06
CA LYS A 194 7.64 -13.17 2.27
C LYS A 194 7.54 -11.79 2.92
N GLU A 195 8.66 -11.09 3.12
CA GLU A 195 8.67 -9.75 3.71
C GLU A 195 7.87 -8.74 2.86
N LEU A 196 8.05 -8.77 1.53
CA LEU A 196 7.29 -7.93 0.61
C LEU A 196 5.78 -8.25 0.65
N GLN A 197 5.42 -9.53 0.73
CA GLN A 197 4.01 -9.96 0.84
C GLN A 197 3.39 -9.52 2.16
N GLU A 198 4.12 -9.62 3.27
CA GLU A 198 3.67 -9.16 4.59
C GLU A 198 3.48 -7.65 4.61
N ALA A 199 4.43 -6.87 4.08
CA ALA A 199 4.30 -5.42 3.97
C ALA A 199 3.11 -5.01 3.09
N ARG A 200 2.91 -5.68 1.96
CA ARG A 200 1.73 -5.46 1.08
C ARG A 200 0.43 -5.84 1.76
N SER A 201 0.41 -6.93 2.52
CA SER A 201 -0.75 -7.36 3.30
C SER A 201 -1.13 -6.33 4.36
N ASN A 202 -0.15 -5.75 5.06
CA ASN A 202 -0.37 -4.69 6.03
C ASN A 202 -0.98 -3.44 5.40
N LEU A 203 -0.49 -3.03 4.23
CA LEU A 203 -1.06 -1.93 3.46
C LEU A 203 -2.52 -2.19 3.06
N ASN A 204 -2.82 -3.39 2.56
CA ASN A 204 -4.18 -3.79 2.20
C ASN A 204 -5.10 -3.81 3.43
N THR A 205 -4.59 -4.28 4.57
CA THR A 205 -5.34 -4.31 5.84
C THR A 205 -5.69 -2.89 6.31
N ALA A 206 -4.75 -1.96 6.28
CA ALA A 206 -5.01 -0.55 6.61
C ALA A 206 -6.06 0.08 5.65
N ALA A 207 -5.98 -0.23 4.36
CA ALA A 207 -6.96 0.22 3.37
C ALA A 207 -8.37 -0.34 3.64
N ARG A 208 -8.48 -1.62 4.05
CA ARG A 208 -9.77 -2.22 4.47
C ARG A 208 -10.32 -1.56 5.73
N PHE A 209 -9.48 -1.29 6.72
CA PHE A 209 -9.89 -0.56 7.92
C PHE A 209 -10.44 0.82 7.58
N TRP A 210 -9.83 1.51 6.62
CA TRP A 210 -10.33 2.79 6.13
C TRP A 210 -11.74 2.67 5.55
N LEU A 211 -12.00 1.68 4.69
CA LEU A 211 -13.33 1.46 4.13
C LEU A 211 -14.34 1.09 5.22
N TRP A 212 -14.00 0.15 6.12
CA TRP A 212 -14.89 -0.25 7.21
C TRP A 212 -15.22 0.92 8.14
N SER A 213 -14.26 1.82 8.39
CA SER A 213 -14.49 3.02 9.18
C SER A 213 -15.49 3.97 8.49
N LEU A 214 -15.42 4.12 7.17
CA LEU A 214 -16.43 4.89 6.42
C LEU A 214 -17.79 4.20 6.42
N LEU A 215 -17.83 2.89 6.23
CA LEU A 215 -19.09 2.12 6.30
C LEU A 215 -19.72 2.21 7.70
N PHE A 216 -18.91 2.36 8.76
CA PHE A 216 -19.39 2.50 10.12
C PHE A 216 -20.37 3.68 10.31
N ILE A 217 -20.24 4.72 9.49
CA ILE A 217 -21.14 5.87 9.46
C ILE A 217 -22.61 5.46 9.21
N VAL A 218 -22.85 4.32 8.58
CA VAL A 218 -24.22 3.83 8.31
C VAL A 218 -25.01 3.62 9.62
N TRP A 219 -24.34 3.32 10.71
CA TRP A 219 -24.95 3.11 12.01
C TRP A 219 -25.49 4.39 12.67
N THR A 220 -25.29 5.54 12.02
CA THR A 220 -25.91 6.82 12.42
C THR A 220 -27.43 6.75 12.49
N VAL A 221 -28.03 5.83 11.74
CA VAL A 221 -29.47 5.54 11.82
C VAL A 221 -29.91 5.24 13.26
N TRP A 222 -29.01 4.66 14.05
CA TRP A 222 -29.29 4.31 15.45
C TRP A 222 -28.53 5.18 16.44
N ALA A 223 -27.34 5.66 16.10
CA ALA A 223 -26.45 6.35 17.02
C ALA A 223 -25.64 7.45 16.33
N TRP A 224 -25.89 8.71 16.67
CA TRP A 224 -25.21 9.87 16.07
C TRP A 224 -23.68 9.83 16.23
N TRP A 225 -23.17 9.21 17.30
CA TRP A 225 -21.74 9.08 17.57
C TRP A 225 -21.01 8.19 16.53
N ALA A 226 -21.75 7.43 15.71
CA ALA A 226 -21.16 6.63 14.62
C ALA A 226 -20.46 7.51 13.56
N ILE A 227 -20.90 8.77 13.36
CA ILE A 227 -20.23 9.71 12.44
C ILE A 227 -18.82 10.04 12.95
N PRO A 228 -18.65 10.66 14.14
CA PRO A 228 -17.31 10.99 14.61
C PRO A 228 -16.43 9.76 14.80
N ALA A 229 -16.97 8.63 15.25
CA ALA A 229 -16.22 7.39 15.39
C ALA A 229 -15.70 6.87 14.02
N GLY A 230 -16.55 6.84 13.00
CA GLY A 230 -16.18 6.44 11.66
C GLY A 230 -15.15 7.37 11.02
N LEU A 231 -15.30 8.69 11.19
CA LEU A 231 -14.34 9.67 10.68
C LEU A 231 -12.96 9.55 11.35
N VAL A 232 -12.92 9.44 12.68
CA VAL A 232 -11.68 9.24 13.44
C VAL A 232 -11.01 7.93 13.02
N GLY A 233 -11.78 6.85 12.91
CA GLY A 233 -11.25 5.56 12.41
C GLY A 233 -10.69 5.65 10.99
N ALA A 234 -11.38 6.36 10.09
CA ALA A 234 -10.91 6.55 8.71
C ALA A 234 -9.62 7.39 8.64
N ILE A 235 -9.50 8.44 9.45
CA ILE A 235 -8.28 9.25 9.53
C ILE A 235 -7.13 8.40 10.05
N PHE A 236 -7.33 7.67 11.15
CA PHE A 236 -6.30 6.78 11.71
C PHE A 236 -5.86 5.71 10.70
N ALA A 237 -6.80 5.05 10.05
CA ALA A 237 -6.53 4.03 9.05
C ALA A 237 -5.79 4.59 7.82
N TYR A 238 -6.06 5.83 7.42
CA TYR A 238 -5.33 6.51 6.36
C TYR A 238 -3.86 6.74 6.73
N TYR A 239 -3.56 7.23 7.93
CA TYR A 239 -2.18 7.41 8.40
C TYR A 239 -1.46 6.06 8.50
N TRP A 240 -2.13 5.04 9.03
CA TRP A 240 -1.59 3.67 9.03
C TRP A 240 -1.28 3.18 7.62
N ALA A 241 -2.17 3.42 6.64
CA ALA A 241 -1.91 3.06 5.24
C ALA A 241 -0.70 3.80 4.66
N VAL A 242 -0.49 5.07 5.02
CA VAL A 242 0.68 5.87 4.62
C VAL A 242 1.97 5.26 5.18
N ASP A 243 1.99 4.87 6.46
CA ASP A 243 3.15 4.26 7.09
C ASP A 243 3.45 2.88 6.51
N ALA A 244 2.42 2.04 6.34
CA ALA A 244 2.55 0.74 5.70
C ALA A 244 3.03 0.84 4.24
N ALA A 245 2.57 1.85 3.50
CA ALA A 245 3.06 2.11 2.15
C ALA A 245 4.53 2.50 2.14
N SER A 246 4.98 3.31 3.10
CA SER A 246 6.38 3.71 3.20
C SER A 246 7.29 2.50 3.41
N ILE A 247 6.90 1.56 4.27
CA ILE A 247 7.64 0.30 4.51
C ILE A 247 7.65 -0.56 3.24
N TYR A 248 6.49 -0.77 2.62
CA TYR A 248 6.37 -1.55 1.38
C TYR A 248 7.23 -0.96 0.26
N CYS A 249 7.21 0.37 0.07
CA CYS A 249 7.98 1.07 -0.93
C CYS A 249 9.50 0.95 -0.69
N SER A 250 9.95 1.07 0.55
CA SER A 250 11.36 0.87 0.92
C SER A 250 11.85 -0.54 0.57
N LEU A 251 11.05 -1.56 0.86
CA LEU A 251 11.37 -2.94 0.49
C LEU A 251 11.36 -3.15 -1.04
N LEU A 252 10.41 -2.53 -1.75
CA LEU A 252 10.34 -2.58 -3.21
C LEU A 252 11.60 -1.99 -3.84
N GLU A 253 12.01 -0.80 -3.40
CA GLU A 253 13.23 -0.14 -3.87
C GLU A 253 14.47 -0.98 -3.57
N SER A 254 14.58 -1.50 -2.34
CA SER A 254 15.68 -2.40 -1.95
C SER A 254 15.75 -3.66 -2.80
N ALA A 255 14.60 -4.22 -3.20
CA ALA A 255 14.55 -5.37 -4.08
C ALA A 255 15.13 -5.05 -5.48
N PHE A 256 14.85 -3.86 -6.03
CA PHE A 256 15.49 -3.41 -7.27
C PHE A 256 16.98 -3.15 -7.05
N ASP A 257 17.36 -2.44 -5.98
CA ASP A 257 18.74 -2.08 -5.69
C ASP A 257 19.64 -3.33 -5.57
N LEU A 258 19.14 -4.40 -4.97
CA LEU A 258 19.93 -5.61 -4.71
C LEU A 258 19.85 -6.66 -5.83
N TYR A 259 18.68 -6.85 -6.44
CA TYR A 259 18.43 -7.99 -7.32
C TYR A 259 18.32 -7.64 -8.82
N ARG A 260 18.38 -6.36 -9.21
CA ARG A 260 18.25 -5.96 -10.62
C ARG A 260 19.27 -6.63 -11.54
N LEU A 261 20.50 -6.91 -11.07
CA LEU A 261 21.50 -7.58 -11.88
C LEU A 261 21.13 -9.02 -12.25
N GLU A 262 20.37 -9.70 -11.38
CA GLU A 262 19.84 -11.03 -11.68
C GLU A 262 18.84 -11.01 -12.83
N LEU A 263 18.11 -9.91 -13.00
CA LEU A 263 17.22 -9.70 -14.14
C LEU A 263 18.02 -9.68 -15.45
N TYR A 264 19.12 -8.92 -15.51
CA TYR A 264 20.00 -8.88 -16.69
C TYR A 264 20.59 -10.26 -17.00
N LYS A 265 21.11 -10.96 -15.99
CA LYS A 265 21.69 -12.30 -16.15
C LYS A 265 20.68 -13.31 -16.66
N SER A 266 19.49 -13.38 -16.03
CA SER A 266 18.45 -14.36 -16.38
C SER A 266 17.85 -14.14 -17.75
N LEU A 267 17.80 -12.90 -18.23
CA LEU A 267 17.36 -12.55 -19.57
C LEU A 267 18.50 -12.58 -20.60
N ARG A 268 19.72 -12.96 -20.19
CA ARG A 268 20.92 -12.95 -21.02
C ARG A 268 21.23 -11.57 -21.62
N TRP A 269 20.79 -10.52 -20.91
CA TRP A 269 21.05 -9.14 -21.30
C TRP A 269 22.48 -8.74 -20.95
N ARG A 270 23.05 -7.77 -21.67
CA ARG A 270 24.40 -7.27 -21.36
C ARG A 270 24.42 -6.68 -19.95
N ILE A 271 25.39 -7.08 -19.13
CA ILE A 271 25.57 -6.56 -17.78
C ILE A 271 26.21 -5.18 -17.86
N PRO A 272 25.60 -4.13 -17.25
CA PRO A 272 26.17 -2.79 -17.25
C PRO A 272 27.45 -2.73 -16.40
N ILE A 273 28.41 -1.92 -16.82
CA ILE A 273 29.69 -1.72 -16.14
C ILE A 273 29.79 -0.40 -15.37
N ASN A 274 28.89 0.52 -15.61
CA ASN A 274 28.77 1.79 -14.89
C ASN A 274 27.32 2.29 -14.85
N PRO A 275 26.99 3.24 -13.95
CA PRO A 275 25.61 3.71 -13.76
C PRO A 275 24.98 4.35 -15.00
N LYS A 276 25.77 5.08 -15.81
CA LYS A 276 25.26 5.71 -17.04
C LYS A 276 24.85 4.66 -18.06
N GLN A 277 25.71 3.66 -18.28
CA GLN A 277 25.41 2.56 -19.17
C GLN A 277 24.24 1.71 -18.65
N GLU A 278 24.10 1.57 -17.33
CA GLU A 278 22.98 0.86 -16.72
C GLU A 278 21.66 1.51 -17.07
N GLN A 279 21.58 2.85 -17.00
CA GLN A 279 20.38 3.60 -17.34
C GLN A 279 19.98 3.40 -18.83
N GLU A 280 20.96 3.43 -19.75
CA GLU A 280 20.71 3.20 -21.17
C GLU A 280 20.25 1.75 -21.45
N LEU A 281 20.95 0.76 -20.88
CA LEU A 281 20.63 -0.65 -21.05
C LEU A 281 19.29 -1.01 -20.39
N GLY A 282 18.96 -0.40 -19.26
CA GLY A 282 17.67 -0.59 -18.58
C GLY A 282 16.51 -0.04 -19.39
N GLN A 283 16.67 1.11 -20.05
CA GLN A 283 15.65 1.65 -20.96
C GLN A 283 15.44 0.74 -22.16
N GLN A 284 16.53 0.23 -22.75
CA GLN A 284 16.46 -0.74 -23.84
C GLN A 284 15.77 -2.03 -23.41
N LEU A 285 16.13 -2.56 -22.23
CA LEU A 285 15.50 -3.76 -21.67
C LEU A 285 14.01 -3.54 -21.40
N THR A 286 13.66 -2.40 -20.81
CA THR A 286 12.26 -2.01 -20.57
C THR A 286 11.47 -1.97 -21.88
N THR A 287 12.01 -1.33 -22.90
CA THR A 287 11.39 -1.23 -24.23
C THR A 287 11.22 -2.61 -24.87
N TYR A 288 12.26 -3.45 -24.80
CA TYR A 288 12.21 -4.82 -25.29
C TYR A 288 11.14 -5.66 -24.59
N LEU A 289 11.05 -5.59 -23.27
CA LEU A 289 10.04 -6.33 -22.50
C LEU A 289 8.61 -5.86 -22.76
N LEU A 290 8.42 -4.59 -23.15
CA LEU A 290 7.12 -4.01 -23.43
C LEU A 290 6.68 -4.24 -24.88
N ARG A 291 7.58 -4.06 -25.85
CA ARG A 291 7.25 -4.00 -27.30
C ARG A 291 7.90 -5.08 -28.15
N GLY A 292 8.82 -5.87 -27.58
CA GLY A 292 9.61 -6.83 -28.33
C GLY A 292 10.70 -6.16 -29.18
N LEU A 293 10.86 -6.58 -30.43
CA LEU A 293 11.93 -6.13 -31.31
C LEU A 293 11.66 -4.81 -32.08
N ASP A 294 10.84 -3.92 -31.54
CA ASP A 294 10.60 -2.59 -32.08
C ASP A 294 11.84 -1.69 -31.87
N GLY A 295 12.89 -1.85 -32.65
CA GLY A 295 14.12 -1.03 -32.58
C GLY A 295 15.40 -1.82 -32.76
N ASP A 296 16.49 -1.32 -32.16
CA ASP A 296 17.81 -1.96 -32.22
C ASP A 296 17.78 -3.40 -31.70
N ARG A 297 18.34 -4.32 -32.48
CA ARG A 297 18.39 -5.74 -32.09
C ARG A 297 19.34 -5.94 -30.92
N PRO A 298 18.84 -6.37 -29.75
CA PRO A 298 19.70 -6.58 -28.60
C PRO A 298 20.68 -7.73 -28.86
N ILE A 299 21.93 -7.55 -28.45
CA ILE A 299 22.93 -8.61 -28.46
C ILE A 299 22.90 -9.34 -27.13
N PHE A 300 22.50 -10.60 -27.13
CA PHE A 300 22.48 -11.43 -25.92
C PHE A 300 23.87 -11.87 -25.52
N THR A 301 24.14 -11.90 -24.22
CA THR A 301 25.39 -12.46 -23.71
C THR A 301 25.43 -13.98 -23.94
N PRO A 302 26.51 -14.52 -24.54
CA PRO A 302 26.66 -15.97 -24.73
C PRO A 302 26.59 -16.70 -23.37
N LEU A 303 25.98 -17.89 -23.38
CA LEU A 303 26.03 -18.77 -22.21
C LEU A 303 27.47 -19.19 -22.00
N LYS A 304 28.03 -19.00 -20.79
CA LYS A 304 29.28 -19.66 -20.43
C LYS A 304 28.99 -21.16 -20.42
N GLU A 305 29.64 -21.91 -21.27
CA GLU A 305 29.70 -23.38 -21.16
C GLU A 305 30.25 -23.70 -19.75
N LYS A 306 29.50 -24.56 -19.02
CA LYS A 306 29.91 -25.04 -17.71
C LYS A 306 31.02 -26.05 -17.81
#